data_20495964773dd2b04eba8442616de285
#
_entry.id   20495964773dd2b04eba8442616de285
#
_cell.length_a   1.000
_cell.length_b   1.000
_cell.length_c   1.000
_cell.angle_alpha   90.00
_cell.angle_beta   90.00
_cell.angle_gamma   90.00
#
_symmetry.space_group_name_H-M   'P 1'
#
loop_
_entity.id
_entity.type
_entity.pdbx_description
1 polymer ?
#
loop_
_entity_poly.entity_id
_entity_poly.type
_entity_poly.pdbx_seq_one_letter_code
_entity_poly.pdbx_strand_id
1 'polypeptide(L)'
;MNQYNKNAGIDVVIPYFNHSDVISRALGSIAMQTIAKDIHVTIVDDASDAEDIVRLNGIIEGFKATDIADIKVVTVDKNMGPGHARAVGQLACNHEFITFMDADDTWANAYSLQFLHDAFVQHRQLDAVFGVFLEETENPEMKFIPHKQDATWMFGKMYRRAFLDHYEILMSDSRSNEDMAFNQVVLACTDNVGFLDQPVYFWMVNKESITRKADNDYQFRGLLGYIDGHTWAETERRKRELHTKEKGLIAAVDALIMCYFYYMEVLQDRPVDQQLECWNEISRYYKTAFVDRQVPMGIANQRYMGMSAAHSQPGGLLTHVVPKMSFEAFVEKLGE
;
A
#
# COMPACT_ATOMS: atom_id res chain seq x y z
N MET A 1 14.40 32.63 -1.74
CA MET A 1 13.02 33.06 -2.09
C MET A 1 12.28 31.80 -2.49
N ASN A 2 11.22 31.48 -1.74
CA ASN A 2 10.52 30.19 -1.76
C ASN A 2 9.88 29.86 -3.12
N GLN A 3 10.41 28.82 -3.79
CA GLN A 3 9.75 28.19 -4.94
C GLN A 3 8.54 27.30 -4.53
N TYR A 4 8.21 27.25 -3.24
CA TYR A 4 7.21 26.31 -2.66
C TYR A 4 5.76 26.78 -2.73
N ASN A 5 5.42 27.86 -3.45
CA ASN A 5 4.11 28.47 -3.32
C ASN A 5 3.29 28.55 -4.62
N LYS A 6 3.53 27.69 -5.60
CA LYS A 6 2.73 27.76 -6.84
C LYS A 6 1.53 26.80 -6.88
N ASN A 7 1.51 25.75 -6.04
CA ASN A 7 0.40 24.78 -6.03
C ASN A 7 0.17 24.27 -4.59
N ALA A 8 -0.15 25.19 -3.66
CA ALA A 8 -0.63 24.77 -2.34
C ALA A 8 -1.92 23.96 -2.54
N GLY A 9 -2.05 22.80 -1.90
CA GLY A 9 -3.21 21.94 -1.99
C GLY A 9 -2.86 20.47 -1.75
N ILE A 10 -3.90 19.67 -1.66
CA ILE A 10 -3.82 18.22 -1.41
C ILE A 10 -4.53 17.51 -2.57
N ASP A 11 -3.79 16.70 -3.30
CA ASP A 11 -4.36 15.77 -4.26
C ASP A 11 -4.81 14.50 -3.54
N VAL A 12 -6.07 14.12 -3.70
CA VAL A 12 -6.64 12.85 -3.25
C VAL A 12 -6.86 11.98 -4.48
N VAL A 13 -6.12 10.89 -4.60
CA VAL A 13 -6.24 9.92 -5.69
C VAL A 13 -7.13 8.76 -5.25
N ILE A 14 -8.18 8.48 -6.03
CA ILE A 14 -9.14 7.41 -5.78
C ILE A 14 -9.11 6.45 -6.97
N PRO A 15 -8.54 5.22 -6.84
CA PRO A 15 -8.73 4.17 -7.82
C PRO A 15 -10.20 3.75 -7.84
N TYR A 16 -10.78 3.58 -9.03
CA TYR A 16 -12.19 3.34 -9.19
C TYR A 16 -12.45 2.26 -10.25
N PHE A 17 -13.27 1.28 -9.91
CA PHE A 17 -13.76 0.27 -10.85
C PHE A 17 -15.13 -0.26 -10.41
N ASN A 18 -16.22 0.14 -11.09
CA ASN A 18 -17.58 -0.31 -10.82
C ASN A 18 -18.05 -0.10 -9.35
N HIS A 19 -17.75 1.06 -8.78
CA HIS A 19 -18.03 1.39 -7.38
C HIS A 19 -18.99 2.59 -7.20
N SER A 20 -19.94 2.80 -8.15
CA SER A 20 -20.91 3.89 -8.06
C SER A 20 -21.86 3.79 -6.86
N ASP A 21 -22.03 2.60 -6.29
CA ASP A 21 -22.87 2.35 -5.11
C ASP A 21 -22.25 2.85 -3.80
N VAL A 22 -20.92 2.96 -3.73
CA VAL A 22 -20.21 3.30 -2.48
C VAL A 22 -19.43 4.62 -2.53
N ILE A 23 -19.00 5.11 -3.70
CA ILE A 23 -18.14 6.28 -3.83
C ILE A 23 -18.75 7.57 -3.26
N SER A 24 -20.08 7.67 -3.18
CA SER A 24 -20.75 8.83 -2.54
C SER A 24 -20.31 9.01 -1.09
N ARG A 25 -20.04 7.91 -0.38
CA ARG A 25 -19.55 7.93 1.01
C ARG A 25 -18.12 8.49 1.07
N ALA A 26 -17.24 8.05 0.19
CA ALA A 26 -15.88 8.55 0.09
C ALA A 26 -15.85 10.06 -0.21
N LEU A 27 -16.55 10.50 -1.25
CA LEU A 27 -16.66 11.92 -1.61
C LEU A 27 -17.32 12.75 -0.52
N GLY A 28 -18.35 12.23 0.16
CA GLY A 28 -18.98 12.88 1.31
C GLY A 28 -18.00 13.12 2.46
N SER A 29 -17.13 12.15 2.76
CA SER A 29 -16.11 12.28 3.79
C SER A 29 -15.05 13.32 3.43
N ILE A 30 -14.74 13.50 2.14
CA ILE A 30 -13.85 14.56 1.63
C ILE A 30 -14.53 15.94 1.72
N ALA A 31 -15.79 16.03 1.28
CA ALA A 31 -16.57 17.29 1.33
C ALA A 31 -16.74 17.83 2.75
N MET A 32 -16.72 16.95 3.75
CA MET A 32 -16.82 17.32 5.17
C MET A 32 -15.49 17.79 5.78
N GLN A 33 -14.37 17.71 5.07
CA GLN A 33 -13.08 18.14 5.62
C GLN A 33 -13.05 19.66 5.86
N THR A 34 -12.44 20.08 6.98
CA THR A 34 -12.27 21.52 7.33
C THR A 34 -11.48 22.29 6.29
N ILE A 35 -10.69 21.61 5.48
CA ILE A 35 -9.85 22.17 4.41
C ILE A 35 -10.31 21.72 3.01
N ALA A 36 -11.59 21.39 2.84
CA ALA A 36 -12.14 20.87 1.57
C ALA A 36 -11.81 21.74 0.36
N LYS A 37 -11.76 23.07 0.53
CA LYS A 37 -11.41 24.05 -0.51
C LYS A 37 -9.97 23.95 -1.03
N ASP A 38 -9.10 23.25 -0.32
CA ASP A 38 -7.71 23.02 -0.70
C ASP A 38 -7.50 21.58 -1.20
N ILE A 39 -8.59 20.79 -1.38
CA ILE A 39 -8.56 19.39 -1.79
C ILE A 39 -8.97 19.25 -3.24
N HIS A 40 -8.13 18.58 -4.03
CA HIS A 40 -8.34 18.23 -5.44
C HIS A 40 -8.46 16.72 -5.59
N VAL A 41 -9.61 16.25 -6.03
CA VAL A 41 -9.89 14.81 -6.15
C VAL A 41 -9.62 14.35 -7.58
N THR A 42 -8.81 13.32 -7.73
CA THR A 42 -8.60 12.61 -8.99
C THR A 42 -9.15 11.19 -8.86
N ILE A 43 -10.29 10.92 -9.46
CA ILE A 43 -10.85 9.57 -9.58
C ILE A 43 -10.25 8.96 -10.84
N VAL A 44 -9.60 7.80 -10.71
CA VAL A 44 -9.05 7.07 -11.87
C VAL A 44 -9.93 5.87 -12.14
N ASP A 45 -10.71 5.97 -13.19
CA ASP A 45 -11.59 4.90 -13.67
C ASP A 45 -10.78 3.84 -14.41
N ASP A 46 -10.67 2.67 -13.81
CA ASP A 46 -9.91 1.52 -14.32
C ASP A 46 -10.77 0.66 -15.27
N ALA A 47 -11.37 1.32 -16.29
CA ALA A 47 -12.23 0.74 -17.32
C ALA A 47 -13.52 0.10 -16.77
N SER A 48 -14.30 0.88 -16.03
CA SER A 48 -15.64 0.49 -15.54
C SER A 48 -16.66 0.35 -16.65
N ASP A 49 -17.76 -0.32 -16.33
CA ASP A 49 -18.90 -0.47 -17.23
C ASP A 49 -19.55 0.90 -17.56
N ALA A 50 -20.04 1.07 -18.79
CA ALA A 50 -20.61 2.32 -19.24
C ALA A 50 -21.79 2.82 -18.37
N GLU A 51 -22.62 1.92 -17.86
CA GLU A 51 -23.71 2.26 -16.95
C GLU A 51 -23.20 2.77 -15.60
N ASP A 52 -22.12 2.20 -15.09
CA ASP A 52 -21.51 2.63 -13.84
C ASP A 52 -20.89 4.02 -13.98
N ILE A 53 -20.23 4.30 -15.12
CA ILE A 53 -19.69 5.63 -15.42
C ILE A 53 -20.79 6.69 -15.52
N VAL A 54 -21.95 6.37 -16.09
CA VAL A 54 -23.09 7.29 -16.10
C VAL A 54 -23.54 7.62 -14.66
N ARG A 55 -23.61 6.61 -13.79
CA ARG A 55 -23.95 6.82 -12.37
C ARG A 55 -22.86 7.63 -11.65
N LEU A 56 -21.59 7.31 -11.86
CA LEU A 56 -20.45 8.06 -11.30
C LEU A 56 -20.54 9.55 -11.66
N ASN A 57 -20.75 9.86 -12.94
CA ASN A 57 -20.86 11.25 -13.40
C ASN A 57 -22.05 11.99 -12.75
N GLY A 58 -23.19 11.30 -12.56
CA GLY A 58 -24.33 11.86 -11.84
C GLY A 58 -24.03 12.14 -10.37
N ILE A 59 -23.27 11.27 -9.71
CA ILE A 59 -22.80 11.46 -8.33
C ILE A 59 -21.86 12.68 -8.25
N ILE A 60 -20.85 12.76 -9.11
CA ILE A 60 -19.89 13.87 -9.14
C ILE A 60 -20.60 15.20 -9.32
N GLU A 61 -21.61 15.26 -10.20
CA GLU A 61 -22.40 16.49 -10.40
C GLU A 61 -23.05 16.98 -9.09
N GLY A 62 -23.51 16.04 -8.25
CA GLY A 62 -24.06 16.37 -6.92
C GLY A 62 -23.01 16.98 -5.96
N PHE A 63 -21.73 16.69 -6.14
CA PHE A 63 -20.66 17.23 -5.30
C PHE A 63 -20.09 18.57 -5.79
N LYS A 64 -20.44 19.05 -6.99
CA LYS A 64 -20.00 20.37 -7.49
C LYS A 64 -20.47 21.56 -6.64
N ALA A 65 -21.49 21.38 -5.82
CA ALA A 65 -21.99 22.40 -4.89
C ALA A 65 -21.31 22.36 -3.51
N THR A 66 -20.35 21.48 -3.30
CA THR A 66 -19.56 21.38 -2.06
C THR A 66 -18.33 22.28 -2.12
N ASP A 67 -17.61 22.37 -1.00
CA ASP A 67 -16.37 23.16 -0.91
C ASP A 67 -15.14 22.41 -1.47
N ILE A 68 -15.28 21.22 -2.05
CA ILE A 68 -14.16 20.52 -2.71
C ILE A 68 -13.66 21.37 -3.87
N ALA A 69 -12.35 21.65 -3.90
CA ALA A 69 -11.77 22.56 -4.90
C ALA A 69 -11.98 22.08 -6.34
N ASP A 70 -11.78 20.79 -6.59
CA ASP A 70 -11.97 20.17 -7.91
C ASP A 70 -12.20 18.66 -7.79
N ILE A 71 -13.00 18.09 -8.69
CA ILE A 71 -13.17 16.65 -8.86
C ILE A 71 -13.03 16.33 -10.35
N LYS A 72 -12.00 15.60 -10.73
CA LYS A 72 -11.78 15.15 -12.09
C LYS A 72 -11.78 13.63 -12.20
N VAL A 73 -12.17 13.12 -13.35
CA VAL A 73 -12.09 11.69 -13.71
C VAL A 73 -11.03 11.51 -14.79
N VAL A 74 -10.17 10.53 -14.61
CA VAL A 74 -9.21 10.05 -15.60
C VAL A 74 -9.56 8.61 -15.90
N THR A 75 -9.83 8.28 -17.16
CA THR A 75 -10.19 6.92 -17.57
C THR A 75 -9.02 6.24 -18.25
N VAL A 76 -8.77 4.97 -17.93
CA VAL A 76 -7.82 4.12 -18.65
C VAL A 76 -8.56 3.14 -19.55
N ASP A 77 -7.91 2.72 -20.65
CA ASP A 77 -8.56 1.91 -21.69
C ASP A 77 -8.82 0.45 -21.26
N LYS A 78 -8.15 -0.02 -20.23
CA LYS A 78 -8.19 -1.42 -19.79
C LYS A 78 -8.03 -1.52 -18.28
N ASN A 79 -8.77 -2.42 -17.65
CA ASN A 79 -8.58 -2.73 -16.23
C ASN A 79 -7.20 -3.34 -15.96
N MET A 80 -6.36 -2.55 -15.29
CA MET A 80 -5.00 -2.90 -14.91
C MET A 80 -4.83 -3.11 -13.40
N GLY A 81 -5.85 -2.77 -12.60
CA GLY A 81 -5.87 -2.89 -11.16
C GLY A 81 -5.52 -1.62 -10.40
N PRO A 82 -5.67 -1.63 -9.06
CA PRO A 82 -5.59 -0.43 -8.23
C PRO A 82 -4.21 0.23 -8.24
N GLY A 83 -3.13 -0.55 -8.34
CA GLY A 83 -1.77 -0.02 -8.42
C GLY A 83 -1.57 0.87 -9.65
N HIS A 84 -1.97 0.36 -10.82
CA HIS A 84 -1.91 1.14 -12.07
C HIS A 84 -2.79 2.40 -11.99
N ALA A 85 -4.02 2.27 -11.51
CA ALA A 85 -4.92 3.40 -11.34
C ALA A 85 -4.33 4.48 -10.42
N ARG A 86 -3.71 4.09 -9.28
CA ARG A 86 -3.02 5.04 -8.40
C ARG A 86 -1.81 5.68 -9.06
N ALA A 87 -1.03 4.93 -9.87
CA ALA A 87 0.10 5.48 -10.63
C ALA A 87 -0.36 6.54 -11.64
N VAL A 88 -1.42 6.25 -12.41
CA VAL A 88 -2.03 7.22 -13.36
C VAL A 88 -2.52 8.46 -12.62
N GLY A 89 -3.21 8.28 -11.49
CA GLY A 89 -3.68 9.37 -10.65
C GLY A 89 -2.53 10.21 -10.10
N GLN A 90 -1.46 9.58 -9.61
CA GLN A 90 -0.26 10.25 -9.12
C GLN A 90 0.38 11.14 -10.20
N LEU A 91 0.46 10.65 -11.45
CA LEU A 91 0.98 11.42 -12.58
C LEU A 91 0.06 12.59 -13.00
N ALA A 92 -1.24 12.47 -12.74
CA ALA A 92 -2.22 13.53 -13.01
C ALA A 92 -2.26 14.62 -11.92
N CYS A 93 -1.62 14.38 -10.77
CA CYS A 93 -1.55 15.29 -9.63
C CYS A 93 -0.49 16.37 -9.82
N ASN A 94 -0.72 17.56 -9.23
CA ASN A 94 0.21 18.69 -9.36
C ASN A 94 0.30 19.59 -8.10
N HIS A 95 -0.38 19.25 -7.01
CA HIS A 95 -0.36 20.01 -5.75
C HIS A 95 0.77 19.56 -4.81
N GLU A 96 0.97 20.27 -3.70
CA GLU A 96 2.11 20.07 -2.80
C GLU A 96 2.07 18.71 -2.10
N PHE A 97 0.89 18.24 -1.76
CA PHE A 97 0.70 16.97 -1.06
C PHE A 97 -0.16 16.02 -1.87
N ILE A 98 0.10 14.73 -1.70
CA ILE A 98 -0.71 13.66 -2.30
C ILE A 98 -1.07 12.63 -1.24
N THR A 99 -2.30 12.14 -1.31
CA THR A 99 -2.81 11.04 -0.51
C THR A 99 -3.65 10.12 -1.40
N PHE A 100 -3.79 8.87 -0.97
CA PHE A 100 -4.59 7.87 -1.67
C PHE A 100 -5.75 7.43 -0.79
N MET A 101 -6.88 7.14 -1.41
CA MET A 101 -8.10 6.72 -0.72
C MET A 101 -8.84 5.71 -1.59
N ASP A 102 -9.32 4.62 -1.02
CA ASP A 102 -10.14 3.67 -1.75
C ASP A 102 -11.59 4.19 -1.89
N ALA A 103 -12.25 3.81 -2.98
CA ALA A 103 -13.59 4.33 -3.33
C ALA A 103 -14.68 3.93 -2.33
N ASP A 104 -14.45 2.86 -1.57
CA ASP A 104 -15.37 2.30 -0.58
C ASP A 104 -15.03 2.66 0.87
N ASP A 105 -14.02 3.52 1.11
CA ASP A 105 -13.57 3.93 2.43
C ASP A 105 -14.01 5.35 2.81
N THR A 106 -13.60 5.82 4.01
CA THR A 106 -13.88 7.18 4.48
C THR A 106 -12.74 7.77 5.30
N TRP A 107 -12.58 9.10 5.25
CA TRP A 107 -11.82 9.83 6.27
C TRP A 107 -12.55 9.73 7.62
N ALA A 108 -11.80 9.57 8.70
CA ALA A 108 -12.38 9.25 10.02
C ALA A 108 -13.20 10.39 10.62
N ASN A 109 -12.85 11.64 10.33
CA ASN A 109 -13.57 12.83 10.81
C ASN A 109 -13.24 14.05 9.95
N ALA A 110 -13.89 15.18 10.23
CA ALA A 110 -13.73 16.42 9.47
C ALA A 110 -12.32 17.05 9.55
N TYR A 111 -11.46 16.62 10.46
CA TYR A 111 -10.10 17.14 10.65
C TYR A 111 -9.02 16.18 10.16
N SER A 112 -9.37 15.05 9.59
CA SER A 112 -8.42 14.00 9.22
C SER A 112 -7.30 14.49 8.30
N LEU A 113 -7.64 15.14 7.19
CA LEU A 113 -6.66 15.72 6.26
C LEU A 113 -5.96 16.95 6.85
N GLN A 114 -6.65 17.73 7.70
CA GLN A 114 -6.03 18.83 8.43
C GLN A 114 -4.92 18.33 9.36
N PHE A 115 -5.12 17.24 10.11
CA PHE A 115 -4.10 16.68 11.00
C PHE A 115 -2.85 16.25 10.23
N LEU A 116 -3.03 15.57 9.11
CA LEU A 116 -1.92 15.16 8.24
C LEU A 116 -1.17 16.39 7.69
N HIS A 117 -1.89 17.37 7.19
CA HIS A 117 -1.33 18.62 6.66
C HIS A 117 -0.59 19.42 7.74
N ASP A 118 -1.17 19.59 8.92
CA ASP A 118 -0.57 20.38 10.01
C ASP A 118 0.75 19.79 10.49
N ALA A 119 0.93 18.47 10.42
CA ALA A 119 2.21 17.85 10.73
C ALA A 119 3.32 18.34 9.77
N PHE A 120 3.04 18.51 8.48
CA PHE A 120 4.01 19.07 7.53
C PHE A 120 4.26 20.58 7.77
N VAL A 121 3.26 21.32 8.24
CA VAL A 121 3.43 22.74 8.58
C VAL A 121 4.32 22.89 9.81
N GLN A 122 4.10 22.06 10.83
CA GLN A 122 4.86 22.07 12.10
C GLN A 122 6.28 21.53 11.91
N HIS A 123 6.44 20.52 11.05
CA HIS A 123 7.70 19.82 10.79
C HIS A 123 8.03 19.82 9.30
N ARG A 124 8.55 20.93 8.81
CA ARG A 124 8.79 21.20 7.38
C ARG A 124 9.75 20.22 6.69
N GLN A 125 10.55 19.50 7.47
CA GLN A 125 11.48 18.47 6.98
C GLN A 125 10.78 17.15 6.61
N LEU A 126 9.52 16.94 7.01
CA LEU A 126 8.82 15.69 6.74
C LEU A 126 8.57 15.50 5.24
N ASP A 127 8.84 14.29 4.79
CA ASP A 127 8.58 13.82 3.42
C ASP A 127 7.27 13.02 3.34
N ALA A 128 6.89 12.36 4.44
CA ALA A 128 5.63 11.62 4.58
C ALA A 128 5.08 11.74 6.01
N VAL A 129 3.76 11.62 6.14
CA VAL A 129 3.05 11.56 7.43
C VAL A 129 2.05 10.42 7.39
N PHE A 130 2.12 9.55 8.40
CA PHE A 130 1.29 8.36 8.58
C PHE A 130 0.41 8.52 9.80
N GLY A 131 -0.91 8.54 9.62
CA GLY A 131 -1.90 8.56 10.69
C GLY A 131 -2.40 7.17 11.04
N VAL A 132 -3.16 7.07 12.12
CA VAL A 132 -3.84 5.82 12.50
C VAL A 132 -5.01 5.59 11.55
N PHE A 133 -5.13 4.39 10.99
CA PHE A 133 -6.38 3.97 10.37
C PHE A 133 -7.09 2.93 11.26
N LEU A 134 -8.40 2.90 11.13
CA LEU A 134 -9.29 2.00 11.85
C LEU A 134 -9.87 1.01 10.85
N GLU A 135 -9.57 -0.27 11.03
CA GLU A 135 -10.17 -1.34 10.25
C GLU A 135 -11.53 -1.70 10.84
N GLU A 136 -12.61 -1.57 10.07
CA GLU A 136 -13.91 -2.06 10.46
C GLU A 136 -13.96 -3.59 10.33
N THR A 137 -14.51 -4.24 11.35
CA THR A 137 -14.68 -5.69 11.38
C THR A 137 -16.16 -6.07 11.47
N GLU A 138 -16.49 -7.30 11.11
CA GLU A 138 -17.85 -7.85 11.30
C GLU A 138 -18.09 -8.31 12.75
N ASN A 139 -17.06 -8.26 13.63
CA ASN A 139 -17.20 -8.64 15.03
C ASN A 139 -17.85 -7.49 15.83
N PRO A 140 -19.09 -7.67 16.36
CA PRO A 140 -19.78 -6.61 17.10
C PRO A 140 -19.08 -6.21 18.41
N GLU A 141 -18.23 -7.08 18.99
CA GLU A 141 -17.49 -6.81 20.22
C GLU A 141 -16.20 -6.01 19.96
N MET A 142 -15.70 -6.06 18.72
CA MET A 142 -14.50 -5.34 18.29
C MET A 142 -14.72 -4.75 16.90
N LYS A 143 -15.64 -3.78 16.82
CA LYS A 143 -16.05 -3.21 15.53
C LYS A 143 -14.91 -2.53 14.77
N PHE A 144 -13.94 -1.96 15.45
CA PHE A 144 -12.80 -1.27 14.85
C PHE A 144 -11.49 -1.73 15.48
N ILE A 145 -10.51 -2.05 14.62
CA ILE A 145 -9.14 -2.37 15.02
C ILE A 145 -8.24 -1.20 14.62
N PRO A 146 -7.55 -0.53 15.58
CA PRO A 146 -6.63 0.54 15.26
C PRO A 146 -5.29 0.01 14.76
N HIS A 147 -4.84 0.51 13.61
CA HIS A 147 -3.51 0.28 13.07
C HIS A 147 -2.64 1.52 13.27
N LYS A 148 -1.72 1.43 14.22
CA LYS A 148 -0.79 2.52 14.56
C LYS A 148 0.57 2.26 13.93
N GLN A 149 1.20 3.33 13.43
CA GLN A 149 2.54 3.26 12.84
C GLN A 149 2.66 2.19 11.72
N ASP A 150 1.53 1.89 11.08
CA ASP A 150 1.49 0.94 9.98
C ASP A 150 2.22 1.50 8.76
N ALA A 151 3.11 0.70 8.20
CA ALA A 151 3.88 1.03 7.01
C ALA A 151 3.51 0.14 5.79
N THR A 152 2.49 -0.69 5.93
CA THR A 152 2.06 -1.64 4.89
C THR A 152 0.99 -1.03 4.01
N TRP A 153 -0.17 -0.72 4.59
CA TRP A 153 -1.33 -0.24 3.86
C TRP A 153 -1.18 1.22 3.39
N MET A 154 -1.92 1.61 2.38
CA MET A 154 -1.93 3.00 1.88
C MET A 154 -2.77 3.95 2.74
N PHE A 155 -3.57 3.42 3.64
CA PHE A 155 -4.61 4.11 4.40
C PHE A 155 -4.06 5.17 5.36
N GLY A 156 -4.68 6.36 5.34
CA GLY A 156 -4.35 7.44 6.28
C GLY A 156 -2.94 8.01 6.14
N LYS A 157 -2.36 7.96 4.96
CA LYS A 157 -1.02 8.47 4.68
C LYS A 157 -1.05 9.66 3.73
N MET A 158 -0.14 10.61 3.93
CA MET A 158 0.06 11.75 3.05
C MET A 158 1.56 11.90 2.76
N TYR A 159 1.89 12.26 1.52
CA TYR A 159 3.26 12.36 1.03
C TYR A 159 3.48 13.75 0.44
N ARG A 160 4.69 14.28 0.63
CA ARG A 160 5.14 15.48 -0.09
C ARG A 160 5.44 15.12 -1.55
N ARG A 161 4.74 15.74 -2.49
CA ARG A 161 4.91 15.42 -3.91
C ARG A 161 6.34 15.68 -4.40
N ALA A 162 6.95 16.78 -3.98
CA ALA A 162 8.34 17.09 -4.36
C ALA A 162 9.35 16.01 -3.92
N PHE A 163 9.08 15.29 -2.81
CA PHE A 163 9.90 14.15 -2.40
C PHE A 163 9.69 12.96 -3.33
N LEU A 164 8.43 12.62 -3.66
CA LEU A 164 8.14 11.52 -4.60
C LEU A 164 8.75 11.79 -5.97
N ASP A 165 8.62 13.03 -6.46
CA ASP A 165 9.19 13.46 -7.75
C ASP A 165 10.73 13.41 -7.73
N HIS A 166 11.36 13.87 -6.64
CA HIS A 166 12.83 13.87 -6.52
C HIS A 166 13.43 12.47 -6.60
N TYR A 167 12.78 11.52 -5.97
CA TYR A 167 13.22 10.12 -5.97
C TYR A 167 12.58 9.29 -7.08
N GLU A 168 11.76 9.89 -7.95
CA GLU A 168 11.02 9.21 -9.02
C GLU A 168 10.21 8.02 -8.49
N ILE A 169 9.55 8.18 -7.31
CA ILE A 169 8.75 7.13 -6.69
C ILE A 169 7.35 7.19 -7.29
N LEU A 170 7.00 6.19 -8.06
CA LEU A 170 5.67 5.98 -8.62
C LEU A 170 5.07 4.70 -8.06
N MET A 171 3.74 4.63 -7.95
CA MET A 171 3.04 3.41 -7.54
C MET A 171 3.37 2.25 -8.49
N SER A 172 3.46 1.04 -7.95
CA SER A 172 3.65 -0.17 -8.73
C SER A 172 2.40 -0.52 -9.54
N ASP A 173 2.57 -1.07 -10.74
CA ASP A 173 1.47 -1.58 -11.58
C ASP A 173 0.92 -2.93 -11.06
N SER A 174 1.36 -3.40 -9.89
CA SER A 174 0.90 -4.66 -9.30
C SER A 174 -0.61 -4.61 -9.02
N ARG A 175 -1.28 -5.74 -9.17
CA ARG A 175 -2.70 -5.90 -8.85
C ARG A 175 -2.98 -6.11 -7.37
N SER A 176 -1.95 -6.37 -6.58
CA SER A 176 -2.06 -6.58 -5.13
C SER A 176 -0.71 -6.27 -4.47
N ASN A 177 -0.78 -5.84 -3.20
CA ASN A 177 0.39 -5.45 -2.39
C ASN A 177 1.22 -4.29 -2.98
N GLU A 178 0.64 -3.52 -3.89
CA GLU A 178 1.24 -2.31 -4.48
C GLU A 178 1.49 -1.23 -3.43
N ASP A 179 0.61 -1.12 -2.44
CA ASP A 179 0.69 -0.22 -1.30
C ASP A 179 1.87 -0.55 -0.37
N MET A 180 2.03 -1.81 0.02
CA MET A 180 3.18 -2.28 0.79
C MET A 180 4.48 -2.01 0.03
N ALA A 181 4.53 -2.36 -1.25
CA ALA A 181 5.71 -2.18 -2.09
C ALA A 181 6.10 -0.70 -2.21
N PHE A 182 5.12 0.18 -2.46
CA PHE A 182 5.32 1.63 -2.53
C PHE A 182 5.87 2.20 -1.21
N ASN A 183 5.23 1.86 -0.09
CA ASN A 183 5.66 2.33 1.23
C ASN A 183 7.08 1.86 1.58
N GLN A 184 7.46 0.65 1.19
CA GLN A 184 8.84 0.17 1.38
C GLN A 184 9.87 1.00 0.61
N VAL A 185 9.55 1.46 -0.60
CA VAL A 185 10.44 2.34 -1.36
C VAL A 185 10.48 3.73 -0.72
N VAL A 186 9.35 4.30 -0.32
CA VAL A 186 9.28 5.57 0.41
C VAL A 186 10.19 5.53 1.65
N LEU A 187 10.01 4.51 2.51
CA LEU A 187 10.79 4.37 3.75
C LEU A 187 12.28 4.08 3.52
N ALA A 188 12.64 3.50 2.37
CA ALA A 188 14.04 3.34 2.00
C ALA A 188 14.69 4.65 1.57
N CYS A 189 13.92 5.60 1.01
CA CYS A 189 14.41 6.88 0.51
C CYS A 189 14.57 7.95 1.61
N THR A 190 13.80 7.85 2.73
CA THR A 190 13.82 8.89 3.77
C THR A 190 13.69 8.33 5.18
N ASP A 191 14.20 9.07 6.15
CA ASP A 191 13.93 8.92 7.59
C ASP A 191 12.98 10.01 8.12
N ASN A 192 12.62 10.99 7.28
CA ASN A 192 11.75 12.10 7.63
C ASN A 192 10.27 11.72 7.53
N VAL A 193 9.83 10.74 8.32
CA VAL A 193 8.44 10.28 8.37
C VAL A 193 7.84 10.63 9.73
N GLY A 194 6.72 11.35 9.70
CA GLY A 194 5.93 11.65 10.90
C GLY A 194 4.87 10.59 11.15
N PHE A 195 4.67 10.22 12.41
CA PHE A 195 3.59 9.33 12.82
C PHE A 195 2.63 10.08 13.74
N LEU A 196 1.33 10.02 13.43
CA LEU A 196 0.26 10.60 14.24
C LEU A 196 -0.45 9.49 15.03
N ASP A 197 -0.83 9.80 16.27
CA ASP A 197 -1.67 8.92 17.08
C ASP A 197 -3.18 9.14 16.86
N GLN A 198 -3.54 10.12 16.01
CA GLN A 198 -4.93 10.43 15.69
C GLN A 198 -5.46 9.46 14.64
N PRO A 199 -6.68 8.88 14.84
CA PRO A 199 -7.39 8.20 13.78
C PRO A 199 -7.78 9.19 12.68
N VAL A 200 -7.32 8.90 11.45
CA VAL A 200 -7.59 9.76 10.28
C VAL A 200 -8.36 9.05 9.18
N TYR A 201 -8.43 7.73 9.20
CA TYR A 201 -9.00 6.95 8.11
C TYR A 201 -9.79 5.74 8.63
N PHE A 202 -10.89 5.39 7.96
CA PHE A 202 -11.64 4.16 8.16
C PHE A 202 -11.51 3.25 6.94
N TRP A 203 -10.93 2.08 7.14
CA TRP A 203 -11.01 0.97 6.23
C TRP A 203 -12.32 0.22 6.48
N MET A 204 -13.29 0.44 5.61
CA MET A 204 -14.66 -0.02 5.80
C MET A 204 -14.86 -1.47 5.36
N VAL A 205 -15.79 -2.19 6.01
CA VAL A 205 -16.20 -3.50 5.52
C VAL A 205 -16.91 -3.36 4.19
N ASN A 206 -16.34 -4.00 3.16
CA ASN A 206 -16.98 -4.22 1.88
C ASN A 206 -16.95 -5.72 1.55
N LYS A 207 -18.13 -6.35 1.39
CA LYS A 207 -18.24 -7.79 1.09
C LYS A 207 -17.71 -8.15 -0.30
N GLU A 208 -17.68 -7.18 -1.21
CA GLU A 208 -17.12 -7.33 -2.56
C GLU A 208 -15.61 -7.09 -2.61
N SER A 209 -15.01 -6.70 -1.47
CA SER A 209 -13.57 -6.41 -1.37
C SER A 209 -12.74 -7.61 -1.79
N ILE A 210 -11.73 -7.32 -2.59
CA ILE A 210 -10.75 -8.31 -3.05
C ILE A 210 -10.05 -9.00 -1.87
N THR A 211 -9.76 -8.27 -0.79
CA THR A 211 -9.01 -8.77 0.38
C THR A 211 -9.82 -9.65 1.33
N ARG A 212 -11.16 -9.65 1.21
CA ARG A 212 -12.06 -10.34 2.16
C ARG A 212 -12.79 -11.54 1.57
N LYS A 213 -12.55 -11.87 0.30
CA LYS A 213 -13.10 -13.08 -0.32
C LYS A 213 -12.42 -14.31 0.27
N ALA A 214 -13.19 -15.16 0.96
CA ALA A 214 -12.75 -16.46 1.50
C ALA A 214 -12.60 -17.49 0.36
N ASP A 215 -11.68 -17.23 -0.56
CA ASP A 215 -11.37 -18.08 -1.71
C ASP A 215 -9.90 -18.52 -1.57
N ASN A 216 -9.68 -19.83 -1.50
CA ASN A 216 -8.34 -20.38 -1.41
C ASN A 216 -7.42 -19.93 -2.56
N ASP A 217 -7.97 -19.75 -3.76
CA ASP A 217 -7.22 -19.23 -4.90
C ASP A 217 -6.87 -17.74 -4.74
N TYR A 218 -7.74 -16.96 -4.08
CA TYR A 218 -7.42 -15.58 -3.75
C TYR A 218 -6.24 -15.47 -2.78
N GLN A 219 -6.23 -16.28 -1.73
CA GLN A 219 -5.10 -16.31 -0.78
C GLN A 219 -3.79 -16.63 -1.48
N PHE A 220 -3.80 -17.62 -2.39
CA PHE A 220 -2.61 -17.96 -3.16
C PHE A 220 -2.16 -16.84 -4.12
N ARG A 221 -3.07 -16.21 -4.85
CA ARG A 221 -2.76 -15.04 -5.69
C ARG A 221 -2.24 -13.85 -4.88
N GLY A 222 -2.81 -13.62 -3.68
CA GLY A 222 -2.32 -12.60 -2.75
C GLY A 222 -0.88 -12.85 -2.29
N LEU A 223 -0.54 -14.12 -2.09
CA LEU A 223 0.81 -14.59 -1.75
C LEU A 223 1.81 -14.30 -2.88
N LEU A 224 1.44 -14.65 -4.12
CA LEU A 224 2.27 -14.35 -5.30
C LEU A 224 2.42 -12.82 -5.49
N GLY A 225 1.34 -12.06 -5.31
CA GLY A 225 1.39 -10.60 -5.37
C GLY A 225 2.27 -9.98 -4.29
N TYR A 226 2.30 -10.57 -3.08
CA TYR A 226 3.21 -10.15 -2.01
C TYR A 226 4.69 -10.32 -2.42
N ILE A 227 5.05 -11.48 -2.97
CA ILE A 227 6.41 -11.75 -3.45
C ILE A 227 6.77 -10.81 -4.61
N ASP A 228 5.84 -10.59 -5.54
CA ASP A 228 6.00 -9.68 -6.66
C ASP A 228 6.22 -8.23 -6.18
N GLY A 229 5.43 -7.76 -5.22
CA GLY A 229 5.59 -6.45 -4.59
C GLY A 229 6.98 -6.26 -3.96
N HIS A 230 7.50 -7.26 -3.24
CA HIS A 230 8.86 -7.22 -2.71
C HIS A 230 9.93 -7.22 -3.81
N THR A 231 9.72 -7.96 -4.90
CA THR A 231 10.63 -7.98 -6.06
C THR A 231 10.67 -6.61 -6.73
N TRP A 232 9.51 -6.00 -6.90
CA TRP A 232 9.41 -4.63 -7.42
C TRP A 232 10.10 -3.63 -6.49
N ALA A 233 9.81 -3.66 -5.19
CA ALA A 233 10.42 -2.74 -4.21
C ALA A 233 11.94 -2.89 -4.17
N GLU A 234 12.48 -4.11 -4.26
CA GLU A 234 13.93 -4.33 -4.33
C GLU A 234 14.51 -3.78 -5.63
N THR A 235 13.84 -3.98 -6.77
CA THR A 235 14.25 -3.40 -8.05
C THR A 235 14.33 -1.87 -7.96
N GLU A 236 13.32 -1.24 -7.35
CA GLU A 236 13.30 0.21 -7.15
C GLU A 236 14.41 0.69 -6.18
N ARG A 237 14.69 -0.05 -5.11
CA ARG A 237 15.82 0.22 -4.22
C ARG A 237 17.17 0.12 -4.96
N ARG A 238 17.34 -0.87 -5.85
CA ARG A 238 18.55 -1.04 -6.65
C ARG A 238 18.76 0.09 -7.65
N LYS A 239 17.73 0.53 -8.35
CA LYS A 239 17.80 1.68 -9.26
C LYS A 239 18.33 2.95 -8.55
N ARG A 240 18.08 3.08 -7.26
CA ARG A 240 18.47 4.24 -6.42
C ARG A 240 19.72 3.97 -5.56
N GLU A 241 20.39 2.86 -5.76
CA GLU A 241 21.56 2.42 -4.98
C GLU A 241 21.30 2.29 -3.46
N LEU A 242 20.02 2.19 -3.05
CA LEU A 242 19.62 2.06 -1.65
C LEU A 242 19.81 0.65 -1.10
N HIS A 243 19.92 -0.37 -1.96
CA HIS A 243 20.14 -1.77 -1.58
C HIS A 243 21.50 -2.00 -0.88
N THR A 244 22.49 -1.13 -1.11
CA THR A 244 23.80 -1.19 -0.47
C THR A 244 23.81 -0.65 0.96
N LYS A 245 22.78 0.11 1.35
CA LYS A 245 22.64 0.66 2.70
C LYS A 245 22.10 -0.42 3.65
N GLU A 246 22.41 -0.29 4.95
CA GLU A 246 21.97 -1.21 5.99
C GLU A 246 20.43 -1.41 5.98
N LYS A 247 19.67 -0.33 5.88
CA LYS A 247 18.20 -0.36 5.75
C LYS A 247 17.74 -1.21 4.57
N GLY A 248 18.35 -1.04 3.40
CA GLY A 248 18.01 -1.81 2.19
C GLY A 248 18.36 -3.28 2.34
N LEU A 249 19.48 -3.60 2.99
CA LEU A 249 19.87 -4.98 3.28
C LEU A 249 18.91 -5.65 4.26
N ILE A 250 18.54 -4.97 5.34
CA ILE A 250 17.57 -5.46 6.32
C ILE A 250 16.23 -5.72 5.64
N ALA A 251 15.73 -4.77 4.84
CA ALA A 251 14.47 -4.93 4.13
C ALA A 251 14.49 -6.13 3.16
N ALA A 252 15.61 -6.36 2.47
CA ALA A 252 15.76 -7.53 1.60
C ALA A 252 15.77 -8.85 2.37
N VAL A 253 16.41 -8.89 3.54
CA VAL A 253 16.43 -10.07 4.42
C VAL A 253 15.05 -10.35 5.01
N ASP A 254 14.36 -9.31 5.50
CA ASP A 254 13.00 -9.44 6.06
C ASP A 254 12.02 -9.99 5.01
N ALA A 255 12.08 -9.47 3.79
CA ALA A 255 11.27 -9.97 2.69
C ALA A 255 11.58 -11.44 2.35
N LEU A 256 12.85 -11.85 2.38
CA LEU A 256 13.22 -13.25 2.15
C LEU A 256 12.67 -14.17 3.26
N ILE A 257 12.68 -13.74 4.51
CA ILE A 257 12.09 -14.48 5.63
C ILE A 257 10.57 -14.61 5.44
N MET A 258 9.90 -13.55 5.04
CA MET A 258 8.47 -13.61 4.74
C MET A 258 8.16 -14.54 3.55
N CYS A 259 8.98 -14.51 2.50
CA CYS A 259 8.87 -15.48 1.39
C CYS A 259 9.01 -16.93 1.88
N TYR A 260 9.92 -17.19 2.82
CA TYR A 260 10.06 -18.51 3.44
C TYR A 260 8.80 -18.91 4.21
N PHE A 261 8.22 -18.01 5.02
CA PHE A 261 6.99 -18.32 5.76
C PHE A 261 5.83 -18.67 4.83
N TYR A 262 5.63 -17.87 3.78
CA TYR A 262 4.62 -18.14 2.77
C TYR A 262 4.87 -19.45 2.02
N TYR A 263 6.13 -19.75 1.67
CA TYR A 263 6.46 -21.00 1.01
C TYR A 263 6.15 -22.20 1.89
N MET A 264 6.43 -22.11 3.21
CA MET A 264 6.08 -23.17 4.16
C MET A 264 4.56 -23.36 4.27
N GLU A 265 3.78 -22.30 4.21
CA GLU A 265 2.32 -22.37 4.15
C GLU A 265 1.83 -23.08 2.88
N VAL A 266 2.37 -22.69 1.72
CA VAL A 266 2.03 -23.26 0.42
C VAL A 266 2.38 -24.77 0.34
N LEU A 267 3.50 -25.18 0.93
CA LEU A 267 3.94 -26.58 0.91
C LEU A 267 2.97 -27.58 1.58
N GLN A 268 2.05 -27.09 2.42
CA GLN A 268 1.23 -28.00 3.22
C GLN A 268 0.03 -28.54 2.46
N ASP A 269 -0.71 -27.69 1.74
CA ASP A 269 -2.04 -28.01 1.23
C ASP A 269 -2.26 -27.64 -0.25
N ARG A 270 -1.19 -27.24 -0.99
CA ARG A 270 -1.32 -26.82 -2.38
C ARG A 270 -0.86 -27.86 -3.38
N PRO A 271 -1.46 -27.89 -4.59
CA PRO A 271 -0.98 -28.69 -5.71
C PRO A 271 0.48 -28.38 -6.06
N VAL A 272 1.17 -29.39 -6.63
CA VAL A 272 2.61 -29.29 -6.95
C VAL A 272 2.93 -28.18 -7.93
N ASP A 273 2.05 -27.91 -8.89
CA ASP A 273 2.18 -26.82 -9.86
C ASP A 273 2.16 -25.45 -9.17
N GLN A 274 1.28 -25.23 -8.20
CA GLN A 274 1.24 -24.01 -7.40
C GLN A 274 2.46 -23.87 -6.47
N GLN A 275 2.94 -24.96 -5.88
CA GLN A 275 4.19 -24.95 -5.12
C GLN A 275 5.38 -24.54 -6.01
N LEU A 276 5.44 -25.03 -7.24
CA LEU A 276 6.49 -24.70 -8.20
C LEU A 276 6.37 -23.24 -8.65
N GLU A 277 5.17 -22.75 -8.89
CA GLU A 277 4.93 -21.33 -9.23
C GLU A 277 5.43 -20.41 -8.11
N CYS A 278 5.05 -20.68 -6.85
CA CYS A 278 5.54 -19.94 -5.69
C CYS A 278 7.07 -19.97 -5.58
N TRP A 279 7.68 -21.15 -5.76
CA TRP A 279 9.13 -21.29 -5.75
C TRP A 279 9.83 -20.46 -6.82
N ASN A 280 9.28 -20.42 -8.02
CA ASN A 280 9.83 -19.64 -9.14
C ASN A 280 9.79 -18.12 -8.82
N GLU A 281 8.69 -17.64 -8.25
CA GLU A 281 8.57 -16.24 -7.84
C GLU A 281 9.55 -15.88 -6.71
N ILE A 282 9.70 -16.74 -5.71
CA ILE A 282 10.68 -16.55 -4.64
C ILE A 282 12.11 -16.57 -5.19
N SER A 283 12.40 -17.48 -6.12
CA SER A 283 13.71 -17.56 -6.78
C SER A 283 14.00 -16.29 -7.59
N ARG A 284 12.99 -15.72 -8.23
CA ARG A 284 13.09 -14.43 -8.93
C ARG A 284 13.43 -13.30 -7.94
N TYR A 285 12.72 -13.25 -6.81
CA TYR A 285 13.02 -12.31 -5.75
C TYR A 285 14.45 -12.47 -5.22
N TYR A 286 14.86 -13.68 -4.88
CA TYR A 286 16.19 -13.99 -4.37
C TYR A 286 17.30 -13.53 -5.34
N LYS A 287 17.16 -13.87 -6.63
CA LYS A 287 18.08 -13.44 -7.68
C LYS A 287 18.13 -11.92 -7.83
N THR A 288 17.02 -11.22 -7.63
CA THR A 288 16.98 -9.76 -7.65
C THR A 288 17.68 -9.17 -6.42
N ALA A 289 17.41 -9.70 -5.24
CA ALA A 289 17.86 -9.11 -3.98
C ALA A 289 19.32 -9.44 -3.65
N PHE A 290 19.82 -10.61 -4.09
CA PHE A 290 21.14 -11.14 -3.69
C PHE A 290 22.06 -11.48 -4.87
N VAL A 291 21.83 -10.87 -6.04
CA VAL A 291 22.62 -11.10 -7.27
C VAL A 291 24.10 -10.79 -7.09
N ASP A 292 24.44 -9.81 -6.28
CA ASP A 292 25.80 -9.25 -6.08
C ASP A 292 26.32 -9.44 -4.65
N ARG A 293 25.59 -10.18 -3.82
CA ARG A 293 25.92 -10.39 -2.40
C ARG A 293 25.35 -11.71 -1.89
N GLN A 294 26.01 -12.29 -0.90
CA GLN A 294 25.45 -13.40 -0.15
C GLN A 294 24.42 -12.90 0.88
N VAL A 295 23.45 -13.75 1.24
CA VAL A 295 22.57 -13.50 2.37
C VAL A 295 23.41 -13.42 3.65
N PRO A 296 23.36 -12.33 4.41
CA PRO A 296 24.12 -12.22 5.66
C PRO A 296 23.45 -13.05 6.75
N MET A 297 23.76 -14.35 6.81
CA MET A 297 23.07 -15.34 7.67
C MET A 297 23.05 -14.94 9.16
N GLY A 298 24.06 -14.22 9.65
CA GLY A 298 24.06 -13.72 11.02
C GLY A 298 22.91 -12.73 11.30
N ILE A 299 22.68 -11.78 10.38
CA ILE A 299 21.55 -10.85 10.44
C ILE A 299 20.24 -11.61 10.18
N ALA A 300 20.21 -12.46 9.16
CA ALA A 300 19.03 -13.20 8.77
C ALA A 300 18.49 -14.10 9.88
N ASN A 301 19.35 -14.83 10.58
CA ASN A 301 18.94 -15.69 11.69
C ASN A 301 18.41 -14.89 12.89
N GLN A 302 19.03 -13.75 13.21
CA GLN A 302 18.52 -12.88 14.28
C GLN A 302 17.11 -12.34 13.93
N ARG A 303 16.93 -11.86 12.70
CA ARG A 303 15.64 -11.35 12.21
C ARG A 303 14.59 -12.46 12.16
N TYR A 304 14.96 -13.63 11.64
CA TYR A 304 14.09 -14.82 11.57
C TYR A 304 13.56 -15.21 12.94
N MET A 305 14.40 -15.25 13.97
CA MET A 305 13.96 -15.58 15.33
C MET A 305 12.89 -14.59 15.86
N GLY A 306 13.10 -13.28 15.64
CA GLY A 306 12.14 -12.26 16.04
C GLY A 306 10.81 -12.36 15.28
N MET A 307 10.88 -12.48 13.95
CA MET A 307 9.70 -12.60 13.10
C MET A 307 8.96 -13.93 13.33
N SER A 308 9.66 -15.04 13.48
CA SER A 308 9.07 -16.35 13.80
C SER A 308 8.30 -16.32 15.12
N ALA A 309 8.83 -15.67 16.15
CA ALA A 309 8.14 -15.52 17.42
C ALA A 309 6.83 -14.71 17.26
N ALA A 310 6.84 -13.64 16.48
CA ALA A 310 5.64 -12.84 16.19
C ALA A 310 4.59 -13.62 15.38
N HIS A 311 5.02 -14.33 14.34
CA HIS A 311 4.12 -15.10 13.46
C HIS A 311 3.63 -16.43 14.07
N SER A 312 4.19 -16.88 15.18
CA SER A 312 3.72 -18.04 15.93
C SER A 312 2.61 -17.70 16.95
N GLN A 313 2.27 -16.42 17.11
CA GLN A 313 1.14 -15.99 17.94
C GLN A 313 -0.20 -16.26 17.23
N PRO A 314 -1.32 -16.37 17.96
CA PRO A 314 -2.64 -16.54 17.34
C PRO A 314 -2.90 -15.49 16.26
N GLY A 315 -3.28 -15.94 15.05
CA GLY A 315 -3.48 -15.09 13.86
C GLY A 315 -2.22 -14.86 13.02
N GLY A 316 -1.05 -15.35 13.43
CA GLY A 316 0.18 -15.28 12.63
C GLY A 316 0.28 -16.42 11.60
N LEU A 317 1.07 -16.23 10.55
CA LEU A 317 1.26 -17.18 9.44
C LEU A 317 1.74 -18.57 9.86
N LEU A 318 2.53 -18.67 10.94
CA LEU A 318 3.12 -19.93 11.39
C LEU A 318 2.29 -20.67 12.44
N THR A 319 1.10 -20.18 12.83
CA THR A 319 0.29 -20.76 13.90
C THR A 319 -0.07 -22.23 13.64
N HIS A 320 -0.23 -22.60 12.35
CA HIS A 320 -0.65 -23.94 11.93
C HIS A 320 0.37 -24.63 11.03
N VAL A 321 1.56 -24.05 10.86
CA VAL A 321 2.58 -24.52 9.91
C VAL A 321 3.73 -25.17 10.64
N VAL A 322 4.02 -26.45 10.32
CA VAL A 322 5.26 -27.12 10.72
C VAL A 322 6.25 -27.01 9.55
N PRO A 323 7.34 -26.24 9.67
CA PRO A 323 8.31 -26.10 8.59
C PRO A 323 8.88 -27.47 8.16
N LYS A 324 8.77 -27.80 6.89
CA LYS A 324 9.35 -29.02 6.28
C LYS A 324 10.83 -28.87 5.93
N MET A 325 11.35 -27.64 6.04
CA MET A 325 12.72 -27.27 5.70
C MET A 325 13.15 -26.13 6.65
N SER A 326 14.40 -26.11 7.10
CA SER A 326 14.91 -24.96 7.86
C SER A 326 15.09 -23.74 6.96
N PHE A 327 15.15 -22.55 7.57
CA PHE A 327 15.39 -21.33 6.81
C PHE A 327 16.77 -21.35 6.10
N GLU A 328 17.79 -21.90 6.77
CA GLU A 328 19.12 -22.06 6.16
C GLU A 328 19.09 -22.98 4.92
N ALA A 329 18.46 -24.16 5.04
CA ALA A 329 18.32 -25.07 3.91
C ALA A 329 17.49 -24.48 2.75
N PHE A 330 16.51 -23.60 3.08
CA PHE A 330 15.75 -22.87 2.09
C PHE A 330 16.64 -21.87 1.32
N VAL A 331 17.47 -21.11 2.04
CA VAL A 331 18.41 -20.15 1.42
C VAL A 331 19.47 -20.86 0.57
N GLU A 332 20.03 -21.98 1.07
CA GLU A 332 20.99 -22.80 0.31
C GLU A 332 20.38 -23.26 -1.01
N LYS A 333 19.17 -23.82 -0.95
CA LYS A 333 18.45 -24.30 -2.14
C LYS A 333 18.13 -23.20 -3.15
N LEU A 334 17.92 -21.95 -2.71
CA LEU A 334 17.72 -20.81 -3.61
C LEU A 334 19.02 -20.37 -4.30
N GLY A 335 20.17 -20.67 -3.70
CA GLY A 335 21.50 -20.37 -4.22
C GLY A 335 22.04 -21.39 -5.25
N GLU A 336 21.40 -22.57 -5.34
CA GLU A 336 21.68 -23.60 -6.35
C GLU A 336 21.06 -23.24 -7.72
#